data_9737e5fcf98e34f2e55207776d7d8094
#
_entry.id   9737e5fcf98e34f2e55207776d7d8094
#
_cell.length_a   1.000
_cell.length_b   1.000
_cell.length_c   1.000
_cell.angle_alpha   90.00
_cell.angle_beta   90.00
_cell.angle_gamma   90.00
#
_symmetry.space_group_name_H-M   'P 1'
#
loop_
_entity.id
_entity.type
_entity.pdbx_description
1 polymer ?
#
loop_
_entity_poly.entity_id
_entity_poly.type
_entity_poly.pdbx_seq_one_letter_code
_entity_poly.pdbx_strand_id
1 'polypeptide(L)'
;MQNKVIDQYKLLFLGAGNIATAIIKGLIHSGFSSDNISVYDKDISKTALLSKEHKINVIEKIGLFKNGYVFICVKPSDYSDLLDKVGKYISKDVYILSCMAGVSLSKLEKDFEENECLRFMPNVLIESGNGFTAAVSQSERLIDDLRKIFNGASSISEMPEEMFNLITASSGSGPAWFYHFINEYIKSVEESGLSADDAKAVTLSLLNGVAEKVDQDTDFEELISQVASPGGTTEAGLTVLEQKNMKKILHETINEAARRSQELLEENK
;
A
#
# COMPACT_ATOMS: atom_id res chain seq x y z
N MET A 1 11.92 -4.01 25.10
CA MET A 1 12.54 -2.68 24.86
C MET A 1 12.12 -2.03 23.54
N GLN A 2 11.54 -2.74 22.59
CA GLN A 2 11.08 -2.20 21.28
C GLN A 2 9.90 -1.21 21.39
N ASN A 3 8.97 -1.39 22.34
CA ASN A 3 7.76 -0.55 22.42
C ASN A 3 7.99 0.92 22.84
N LYS A 4 9.11 1.26 23.46
CA LYS A 4 9.36 2.65 23.92
C LYS A 4 9.79 3.64 22.83
N VAL A 5 10.28 3.17 21.69
CA VAL A 5 10.76 4.03 20.59
C VAL A 5 9.59 4.50 19.72
N ILE A 6 8.53 3.72 19.64
CA ILE A 6 7.37 3.99 18.77
C ILE A 6 6.42 5.02 19.41
N ASP A 7 6.34 5.09 20.72
CA ASP A 7 5.42 5.99 21.45
C ASP A 7 5.77 7.49 21.35
N GLN A 8 6.91 7.85 20.76
CA GLN A 8 7.29 9.25 20.54
C GLN A 8 6.68 9.88 19.29
N TYR A 9 6.19 9.06 18.33
CA TYR A 9 5.64 9.55 17.08
C TYR A 9 4.16 9.88 17.22
N LYS A 10 3.79 11.14 16.90
CA LYS A 10 2.39 11.56 16.79
C LYS A 10 2.01 11.64 15.33
N LEU A 11 0.96 10.94 14.95
CA LEU A 11 0.52 10.83 13.57
C LEU A 11 -0.85 11.50 13.40
N LEU A 12 -0.94 12.37 12.40
CA LEU A 12 -2.20 12.95 11.95
C LEU A 12 -2.47 12.47 10.51
N PHE A 13 -3.53 11.71 10.33
CA PHE A 13 -3.99 11.31 9.01
C PHE A 13 -5.01 12.32 8.48
N LEU A 14 -4.72 12.89 7.33
CA LEU A 14 -5.62 13.74 6.56
C LEU A 14 -6.23 12.87 5.44
N GLY A 15 -7.48 12.46 5.64
CA GLY A 15 -8.20 11.47 4.84
C GLY A 15 -8.37 10.15 5.58
N ALA A 16 -9.57 9.58 5.49
CA ALA A 16 -9.98 8.28 6.08
C ALA A 16 -10.46 7.32 4.98
N GLY A 17 -9.80 7.36 3.81
CA GLY A 17 -10.05 6.44 2.70
C GLY A 17 -9.42 5.05 2.94
N ASN A 18 -9.56 4.15 1.94
CA ASN A 18 -9.10 2.77 2.06
C ASN A 18 -7.62 2.65 2.45
N ILE A 19 -6.75 3.46 1.83
CA ILE A 19 -5.31 3.37 2.12
C ILE A 19 -4.97 3.89 3.52
N ALA A 20 -5.58 5.01 3.96
CA ALA A 20 -5.40 5.50 5.33
C ALA A 20 -5.89 4.48 6.36
N THR A 21 -7.05 3.88 6.11
CA THR A 21 -7.60 2.80 6.95
C THR A 21 -6.66 1.61 7.02
N ALA A 22 -6.12 1.14 5.90
CA ALA A 22 -5.18 0.02 5.85
C ALA A 22 -3.89 0.34 6.62
N ILE A 23 -3.33 1.56 6.45
CA ILE A 23 -2.14 2.00 7.19
C ILE A 23 -2.42 2.01 8.70
N ILE A 24 -3.51 2.66 9.14
CA ILE A 24 -3.87 2.75 10.55
C ILE A 24 -4.04 1.37 11.17
N LYS A 25 -4.76 0.46 10.51
CA LYS A 25 -4.93 -0.92 10.96
C LYS A 25 -3.60 -1.67 11.06
N GLY A 26 -2.75 -1.57 10.03
CA GLY A 26 -1.43 -2.18 10.03
C GLY A 26 -0.53 -1.67 11.15
N LEU A 27 -0.52 -0.37 11.41
CA LEU A 27 0.21 0.24 12.52
C LEU A 27 -0.26 -0.32 13.87
N ILE A 28 -1.56 -0.36 14.11
CA ILE A 28 -2.13 -0.90 15.35
C ILE A 28 -1.82 -2.39 15.49
N HIS A 29 -1.96 -3.16 14.41
CA HIS A 29 -1.62 -4.58 14.38
C HIS A 29 -0.15 -4.83 14.74
N SER A 30 0.76 -3.98 14.29
CA SER A 30 2.19 -4.06 14.61
C SER A 30 2.57 -3.46 15.98
N GLY A 31 1.58 -3.02 16.77
CA GLY A 31 1.78 -2.57 18.17
C GLY A 31 1.97 -1.06 18.32
N PHE A 32 1.68 -0.26 17.29
CA PHE A 32 1.68 1.21 17.42
C PHE A 32 0.49 1.66 18.28
N SER A 33 0.73 2.60 19.20
CA SER A 33 -0.33 3.08 20.11
C SER A 33 -1.40 3.88 19.36
N SER A 34 -2.66 3.46 19.51
CA SER A 34 -3.82 4.19 18.97
C SER A 34 -3.97 5.60 19.54
N ASP A 35 -3.49 5.85 20.77
CA ASP A 35 -3.52 7.17 21.40
C ASP A 35 -2.67 8.21 20.65
N ASN A 36 -1.68 7.75 19.88
CA ASN A 36 -0.79 8.60 19.09
C ASN A 36 -1.28 8.80 17.65
N ILE A 37 -2.41 8.20 17.27
CA ILE A 37 -3.00 8.33 15.95
C ILE A 37 -4.21 9.25 16.02
N SER A 38 -4.21 10.27 15.18
CA SER A 38 -5.34 11.16 14.96
C SER A 38 -5.77 11.12 13.49
N VAL A 39 -7.06 11.24 13.22
CA VAL A 39 -7.60 11.25 11.87
C VAL A 39 -8.57 12.40 11.66
N TYR A 40 -8.47 13.04 10.49
CA TYR A 40 -9.42 14.02 9.99
C TYR A 40 -9.89 13.62 8.58
N ASP A 41 -11.19 13.67 8.35
CA ASP A 41 -11.81 13.54 7.03
C ASP A 41 -13.03 14.47 6.94
N LYS A 42 -13.35 14.94 5.75
CA LYS A 42 -14.59 15.70 5.50
C LYS A 42 -15.86 14.87 5.73
N ASP A 43 -15.75 13.56 5.61
CA ASP A 43 -16.80 12.58 5.89
C ASP A 43 -16.62 12.02 7.32
N ILE A 44 -17.33 12.62 8.27
CA ILE A 44 -17.29 12.27 9.69
C ILE A 44 -17.67 10.80 9.92
N SER A 45 -18.49 10.20 9.06
CA SER A 45 -18.91 8.79 9.22
C SER A 45 -17.72 7.83 9.13
N LYS A 46 -16.74 8.12 8.28
CA LYS A 46 -15.52 7.30 8.12
C LYS A 46 -14.61 7.39 9.34
N THR A 47 -14.41 8.60 9.86
CA THR A 47 -13.58 8.81 11.06
C THR A 47 -14.22 8.21 12.30
N ALA A 48 -15.54 8.32 12.45
CA ALA A 48 -16.29 7.72 13.55
C ALA A 48 -16.19 6.18 13.53
N LEU A 49 -16.26 5.56 12.34
CA LEU A 49 -16.10 4.11 12.21
C LEU A 49 -14.69 3.67 12.66
N LEU A 50 -13.65 4.32 12.14
CA LEU A 50 -12.26 4.03 12.51
C LEU A 50 -12.01 4.20 14.01
N SER A 51 -12.53 5.28 14.61
CA SER A 51 -12.39 5.51 16.05
C SER A 51 -13.12 4.46 16.88
N LYS A 52 -14.32 4.05 16.46
CA LYS A 52 -15.09 3.00 17.15
C LYS A 52 -14.34 1.65 17.13
N GLU A 53 -13.74 1.30 16.02
CA GLU A 53 -13.06 0.02 15.84
C GLU A 53 -11.66 0.00 16.48
N HIS A 54 -10.93 1.10 16.39
CA HIS A 54 -9.50 1.15 16.70
C HIS A 54 -9.11 2.10 17.84
N LYS A 55 -10.08 2.82 18.41
CA LYS A 55 -9.88 3.76 19.54
C LYS A 55 -8.89 4.89 19.24
N ILE A 56 -8.76 5.28 17.99
CA ILE A 56 -7.94 6.42 17.56
C ILE A 56 -8.66 7.75 17.79
N ASN A 57 -7.91 8.85 17.80
CA ASN A 57 -8.45 10.18 18.03
C ASN A 57 -9.09 10.72 16.74
N VAL A 58 -10.32 11.24 16.82
CA VAL A 58 -10.98 11.95 15.72
C VAL A 58 -10.81 13.45 15.91
N ILE A 59 -10.38 14.12 14.85
CA ILE A 59 -10.32 15.58 14.80
C ILE A 59 -11.51 16.08 13.99
N GLU A 60 -12.50 16.65 14.65
CA GLU A 60 -13.66 17.25 13.99
C GLU A 60 -13.35 18.63 13.39
N LYS A 61 -12.49 19.40 14.06
CA LYS A 61 -12.05 20.73 13.62
C LYS A 61 -10.52 20.82 13.74
N ILE A 62 -9.86 21.06 12.62
CA ILE A 62 -8.41 21.19 12.59
C ILE A 62 -7.99 22.44 13.37
N GLY A 63 -7.15 22.22 14.37
CA GLY A 63 -6.40 23.23 15.10
C GLY A 63 -4.91 23.12 14.76
N LEU A 64 -4.10 23.99 15.35
CA LEU A 64 -2.66 24.01 15.11
C LEU A 64 -1.99 22.68 15.51
N PHE A 65 -1.47 21.94 14.54
CA PHE A 65 -0.64 20.76 14.73
C PHE A 65 0.82 21.20 14.77
N LYS A 66 1.44 21.03 15.93
CA LYS A 66 2.72 21.69 16.25
C LYS A 66 3.94 20.81 16.00
N ASN A 67 3.80 19.51 16.13
CA ASN A 67 4.89 18.55 15.97
C ASN A 67 4.35 17.16 15.62
N GLY A 68 5.15 16.36 14.95
CA GLY A 68 4.81 15.00 14.53
C GLY A 68 4.71 14.86 13.02
N TYR A 69 3.96 13.90 12.56
CA TYR A 69 3.90 13.47 11.16
C TYR A 69 2.47 13.61 10.64
N VAL A 70 2.32 14.35 9.56
CA VAL A 70 1.06 14.50 8.84
C VAL A 70 1.08 13.58 7.63
N PHE A 71 0.18 12.61 7.60
CA PHE A 71 -0.03 11.68 6.50
C PHE A 71 -1.15 12.21 5.60
N ILE A 72 -0.83 12.61 4.38
CA ILE A 72 -1.81 13.09 3.40
C ILE A 72 -2.28 11.89 2.57
N CYS A 73 -3.51 11.46 2.83
CA CYS A 73 -4.12 10.24 2.28
C CYS A 73 -5.46 10.52 1.58
N VAL A 74 -5.63 11.73 1.03
CA VAL A 74 -6.80 12.09 0.24
C VAL A 74 -6.61 11.74 -1.23
N LYS A 75 -7.70 11.79 -2.02
CA LYS A 75 -7.57 11.73 -3.48
C LYS A 75 -6.89 13.00 -4.00
N PRO A 76 -6.10 12.91 -5.08
CA PRO A 76 -5.49 14.10 -5.69
C PRO A 76 -6.47 15.23 -5.98
N SER A 77 -7.69 14.90 -6.44
CA SER A 77 -8.77 15.87 -6.69
C SER A 77 -9.24 16.64 -5.45
N ASP A 78 -9.03 16.12 -4.26
CA ASP A 78 -9.43 16.74 -2.99
C ASP A 78 -8.26 17.51 -2.33
N TYR A 79 -7.06 17.45 -2.92
CA TYR A 79 -5.83 17.95 -2.29
C TYR A 79 -5.80 19.47 -2.17
N SER A 80 -6.17 20.21 -3.22
CA SER A 80 -6.19 21.69 -3.19
C SER A 80 -7.15 22.20 -2.11
N ASP A 81 -8.36 21.66 -2.06
CA ASP A 81 -9.35 21.99 -1.05
C ASP A 81 -8.86 21.68 0.37
N LEU A 82 -8.13 20.58 0.52
CA LEU A 82 -7.53 20.20 1.80
C LEU A 82 -6.46 21.21 2.21
N LEU A 83 -5.54 21.56 1.31
CA LEU A 83 -4.44 22.49 1.56
C LEU A 83 -4.97 23.86 2.01
N ASP A 84 -5.98 24.40 1.33
CA ASP A 84 -6.63 25.67 1.68
C ASP A 84 -7.25 25.64 3.09
N LYS A 85 -7.80 24.49 3.50
CA LYS A 85 -8.44 24.35 4.81
C LYS A 85 -7.45 24.10 5.95
N VAL A 86 -6.40 23.32 5.70
CA VAL A 86 -5.54 22.80 6.78
C VAL A 86 -4.12 23.36 6.76
N GLY A 87 -3.59 23.83 5.63
CA GLY A 87 -2.19 24.25 5.48
C GLY A 87 -1.76 25.25 6.56
N LYS A 88 -2.57 26.25 6.82
CA LYS A 88 -2.31 27.26 7.87
C LYS A 88 -2.27 26.75 9.31
N TYR A 89 -2.71 25.55 9.55
CA TYR A 89 -2.70 24.90 10.87
C TYR A 89 -1.55 23.91 11.05
N ILE A 90 -0.70 23.75 10.03
CA ILE A 90 0.49 22.91 10.08
C ILE A 90 1.69 23.78 10.43
N SER A 91 2.34 23.47 11.56
CA SER A 91 3.56 24.19 11.99
C SER A 91 4.75 23.73 11.15
N LYS A 92 5.76 24.58 11.01
CA LYS A 92 7.04 24.27 10.36
C LYS A 92 7.81 23.10 10.97
N ASP A 93 7.53 22.76 12.23
CA ASP A 93 8.18 21.63 12.94
C ASP A 93 7.47 20.29 12.70
N VAL A 94 6.56 20.23 11.72
CA VAL A 94 5.81 19.04 11.33
C VAL A 94 6.42 18.43 10.06
N TYR A 95 6.43 17.11 9.97
CA TYR A 95 6.87 16.36 8.80
C TYR A 95 5.68 15.97 7.93
N ILE A 96 5.79 16.16 6.62
CA ILE A 96 4.72 15.91 5.65
C ILE A 96 5.01 14.62 4.91
N LEU A 97 4.11 13.65 5.02
CA LEU A 97 4.19 12.36 4.34
C LEU A 97 2.96 12.18 3.43
N SER A 98 3.17 11.98 2.14
CA SER A 98 2.06 11.85 1.18
C SER A 98 2.09 10.54 0.45
N CYS A 99 0.95 9.84 0.41
CA CYS A 99 0.72 8.66 -0.41
C CYS A 99 -0.20 8.90 -1.62
N MET A 100 -0.40 10.16 -1.99
CA MET A 100 -1.25 10.50 -3.13
C MET A 100 -0.63 10.04 -4.45
N ALA A 101 -1.39 9.28 -5.24
CA ALA A 101 -1.02 9.00 -6.62
C ALA A 101 -1.12 10.30 -7.45
N GLY A 102 -0.15 10.54 -8.35
CA GLY A 102 -0.20 11.72 -9.20
C GLY A 102 0.16 13.06 -8.53
N VAL A 103 0.76 13.06 -7.33
CA VAL A 103 1.32 14.26 -6.69
C VAL A 103 2.81 14.01 -6.43
N SER A 104 3.68 14.84 -7.01
CA SER A 104 5.13 14.69 -6.90
C SER A 104 5.69 15.19 -5.58
N LEU A 105 6.90 14.73 -5.21
CA LEU A 105 7.64 15.24 -4.07
C LEU A 105 7.89 16.74 -4.22
N SER A 106 8.32 17.20 -5.39
CA SER A 106 8.56 18.62 -5.67
C SER A 106 7.31 19.50 -5.52
N LYS A 107 6.11 18.96 -5.82
CA LYS A 107 4.84 19.65 -5.57
C LYS A 107 4.57 19.77 -4.06
N LEU A 108 4.82 18.72 -3.30
CA LEU A 108 4.68 18.75 -1.83
C LEU A 108 5.64 19.77 -1.20
N GLU A 109 6.91 19.76 -1.60
CA GLU A 109 7.93 20.70 -1.12
C GLU A 109 7.59 22.14 -1.44
N LYS A 110 6.95 22.39 -2.58
CA LYS A 110 6.46 23.71 -2.95
C LYS A 110 5.26 24.15 -2.11
N ASP A 111 4.34 23.24 -1.81
CA ASP A 111 3.12 23.54 -1.06
C ASP A 111 3.37 23.65 0.45
N PHE A 112 4.45 23.05 0.95
CA PHE A 112 4.90 23.04 2.35
C PHE A 112 6.36 23.49 2.47
N GLU A 113 6.67 24.70 1.97
CA GLU A 113 8.04 25.24 1.85
C GLU A 113 8.87 25.22 3.15
N GLU A 114 8.21 25.27 4.31
CA GLU A 114 8.88 25.27 5.62
C GLU A 114 8.99 23.86 6.25
N ASN A 115 8.48 22.81 5.59
CA ASN A 115 8.40 21.45 6.12
C ASN A 115 9.27 20.49 5.33
N GLU A 116 9.88 19.51 6.04
CA GLU A 116 10.47 18.37 5.35
C GLU A 116 9.36 17.46 4.83
N CYS A 117 9.48 17.05 3.55
CA CYS A 117 8.49 16.26 2.85
C CYS A 117 9.01 14.87 2.48
N LEU A 118 8.12 13.89 2.51
CA LEU A 118 8.35 12.53 2.04
C LEU A 118 7.17 12.07 1.20
N ARG A 119 7.45 11.57 0.01
CA ARG A 119 6.46 10.86 -0.79
C ARG A 119 6.63 9.36 -0.60
N PHE A 120 5.53 8.65 -0.38
CA PHE A 120 5.54 7.19 -0.27
C PHE A 120 4.36 6.58 -1.02
N MET A 121 4.52 5.34 -1.45
CA MET A 121 3.49 4.58 -2.15
C MET A 121 3.34 3.22 -1.49
N PRO A 122 2.39 3.08 -0.57
CA PRO A 122 2.08 1.82 0.11
C PRO A 122 1.09 1.00 -0.72
N ASN A 123 0.88 -0.25 -0.31
CA ASN A 123 -0.27 -1.03 -0.76
C ASN A 123 -1.16 -1.43 0.42
N VAL A 124 -2.38 -1.89 0.12
CA VAL A 124 -3.39 -2.23 1.15
C VAL A 124 -3.00 -3.44 2.02
N LEU A 125 -2.02 -4.25 1.62
CA LEU A 125 -1.55 -5.39 2.40
C LEU A 125 -0.78 -4.98 3.66
N ILE A 126 -0.48 -3.69 3.82
CA ILE A 126 0.02 -3.11 5.08
C ILE A 126 -0.92 -3.42 6.26
N GLU A 127 -2.24 -3.55 6.01
CA GLU A 127 -3.24 -3.91 7.02
C GLU A 127 -2.93 -5.23 7.73
N SER A 128 -2.34 -6.19 7.00
CA SER A 128 -2.01 -7.52 7.52
C SER A 128 -0.53 -7.71 7.88
N GLY A 129 0.26 -6.65 7.90
CA GLY A 129 1.70 -6.72 8.16
C GLY A 129 2.56 -7.17 6.98
N ASN A 130 1.95 -7.34 5.81
CA ASN A 130 2.63 -7.77 4.57
C ASN A 130 2.70 -6.65 3.53
N GLY A 131 2.73 -5.39 3.98
CA GLY A 131 2.80 -4.25 3.10
C GLY A 131 4.15 -4.13 2.39
N PHE A 132 4.12 -3.57 1.18
CA PHE A 132 5.28 -3.01 0.51
C PHE A 132 5.05 -1.52 0.31
N THR A 133 6.07 -0.71 0.60
CA THR A 133 6.00 0.74 0.49
C THR A 133 7.26 1.27 -0.19
N ALA A 134 7.11 1.90 -1.34
CA ALA A 134 8.17 2.73 -1.92
C ALA A 134 8.20 4.09 -1.22
N ALA A 135 9.38 4.66 -1.02
CA ALA A 135 9.56 5.96 -0.40
C ALA A 135 10.64 6.78 -1.10
N VAL A 136 10.45 8.10 -1.13
CA VAL A 136 11.44 9.08 -1.59
C VAL A 136 11.33 10.37 -0.77
N SER A 137 12.49 10.91 -0.38
CA SER A 137 12.62 12.19 0.33
C SER A 137 14.02 12.75 0.12
N GLN A 138 14.21 14.06 0.27
CA GLN A 138 15.53 14.67 0.40
C GLN A 138 16.12 14.47 1.81
N SER A 139 15.32 14.02 2.76
CA SER A 139 15.69 13.79 4.15
C SER A 139 15.84 12.29 4.44
N GLU A 140 17.08 11.80 4.57
CA GLU A 140 17.36 10.41 5.01
C GLU A 140 16.68 10.10 6.36
N ARG A 141 16.63 11.09 7.24
CA ARG A 141 15.95 10.97 8.54
C ARG A 141 14.47 10.60 8.37
N LEU A 142 13.74 11.22 7.43
CA LEU A 142 12.32 10.91 7.21
C LEU A 142 12.13 9.49 6.69
N ILE A 143 13.02 8.99 5.86
CA ILE A 143 13.00 7.61 5.40
C ILE A 143 13.19 6.65 6.60
N ASP A 144 14.14 6.95 7.49
CA ASP A 144 14.40 6.14 8.69
C ASP A 144 13.24 6.19 9.68
N ASP A 145 12.61 7.35 9.85
CA ASP A 145 11.44 7.49 10.70
C ASP A 145 10.24 6.72 10.11
N LEU A 146 10.04 6.76 8.78
CA LEU A 146 9.02 5.94 8.12
C LEU A 146 9.27 4.44 8.34
N ARG A 147 10.54 3.97 8.23
CA ARG A 147 10.91 2.58 8.53
C ARG A 147 10.55 2.18 9.97
N LYS A 148 10.79 3.08 10.94
CA LYS A 148 10.44 2.82 12.34
C LYS A 148 8.93 2.83 12.58
N ILE A 149 8.21 3.79 11.98
CA ILE A 149 6.75 3.91 12.10
C ILE A 149 6.07 2.67 11.48
N PHE A 150 6.53 2.21 10.30
CA PHE A 150 5.93 1.09 9.57
C PHE A 150 6.53 -0.28 9.94
N ASN A 151 7.39 -0.34 10.96
CA ASN A 151 8.01 -1.59 11.39
C ASN A 151 6.95 -2.63 11.78
N GLY A 152 7.02 -3.82 11.16
CA GLY A 152 6.03 -4.90 11.34
C GLY A 152 4.74 -4.73 10.54
N ALA A 153 4.53 -3.58 9.87
CA ALA A 153 3.38 -3.35 9.00
C ALA A 153 3.74 -3.42 7.51
N SER A 154 4.92 -2.91 7.14
CA SER A 154 5.36 -2.84 5.74
C SER A 154 6.87 -2.87 5.63
N SER A 155 7.39 -3.52 4.59
CA SER A 155 8.76 -3.30 4.12
C SER A 155 8.86 -1.96 3.40
N ILE A 156 9.95 -1.21 3.67
CA ILE A 156 10.21 0.09 3.04
C ILE A 156 11.37 -0.02 2.08
N SER A 157 11.14 0.33 0.82
CA SER A 157 12.16 0.44 -0.20
C SER A 157 12.30 1.89 -0.67
N GLU A 158 13.47 2.46 -0.45
CA GLU A 158 13.81 3.76 -1.02
C GLU A 158 14.11 3.60 -2.50
N MET A 159 13.52 4.44 -3.33
CA MET A 159 13.72 4.38 -4.78
C MET A 159 13.45 5.72 -5.45
N PRO A 160 14.03 5.94 -6.64
CA PRO A 160 13.83 7.17 -7.41
C PRO A 160 12.34 7.42 -7.71
N GLU A 161 11.94 8.69 -7.71
CA GLU A 161 10.53 9.07 -7.89
C GLU A 161 9.95 8.64 -9.24
N GLU A 162 10.77 8.57 -10.28
CA GLU A 162 10.37 8.08 -11.61
C GLU A 162 9.85 6.64 -11.61
N MET A 163 10.21 5.83 -10.60
CA MET A 163 9.72 4.46 -10.45
C MET A 163 8.30 4.41 -9.84
N PHE A 164 7.79 5.50 -9.27
CA PHE A 164 6.52 5.47 -8.53
C PHE A 164 5.30 5.12 -9.39
N ASN A 165 5.29 5.46 -10.68
CA ASN A 165 4.21 5.03 -11.57
C ASN A 165 4.19 3.50 -11.77
N LEU A 166 5.38 2.90 -11.91
CA LEU A 166 5.52 1.44 -11.99
C LEU A 166 5.15 0.77 -10.66
N ILE A 167 5.56 1.34 -9.54
CA ILE A 167 5.20 0.83 -8.21
C ILE A 167 3.70 0.98 -7.93
N THR A 168 3.09 2.09 -8.32
CA THR A 168 1.63 2.26 -8.23
C THR A 168 0.91 1.15 -9.00
N ALA A 169 1.40 0.83 -10.20
CA ALA A 169 0.87 -0.26 -11.01
C ALA A 169 1.12 -1.63 -10.36
N SER A 170 2.38 -1.99 -10.12
CA SER A 170 2.76 -3.35 -9.72
C SER A 170 2.41 -3.70 -8.27
N SER A 171 2.63 -2.78 -7.33
CA SER A 171 2.40 -2.98 -5.90
C SER A 171 1.08 -2.37 -5.41
N GLY A 172 0.75 -1.15 -5.82
CA GLY A 172 -0.49 -0.48 -5.40
C GLY A 172 -1.74 -1.16 -5.96
N SER A 173 -1.74 -1.48 -7.27
CA SER A 173 -2.83 -2.19 -7.94
C SER A 173 -2.71 -3.71 -7.86
N GLY A 174 -1.52 -4.23 -7.61
CA GLY A 174 -1.20 -5.66 -7.58
C GLY A 174 -2.17 -6.50 -6.75
N PRO A 175 -2.53 -6.13 -5.51
CA PRO A 175 -3.46 -6.92 -4.71
C PRO A 175 -4.79 -7.20 -5.40
N ALA A 176 -5.35 -6.23 -6.15
CA ALA A 176 -6.60 -6.43 -6.88
C ALA A 176 -6.46 -7.47 -8.01
N TRP A 177 -5.31 -7.50 -8.69
CA TRP A 177 -5.04 -8.49 -9.74
C TRP A 177 -4.84 -9.89 -9.16
N PHE A 178 -4.15 -10.01 -8.03
CA PHE A 178 -4.00 -11.29 -7.34
C PHE A 178 -5.35 -11.80 -6.83
N TYR A 179 -6.21 -10.93 -6.27
CA TYR A 179 -7.57 -11.33 -5.88
C TYR A 179 -8.39 -11.76 -7.10
N HIS A 180 -8.27 -11.09 -8.25
CA HIS A 180 -8.94 -11.48 -9.48
C HIS A 180 -8.42 -12.84 -9.99
N PHE A 181 -7.11 -13.04 -10.02
CA PHE A 181 -6.50 -14.32 -10.43
C PHE A 181 -6.98 -15.47 -9.52
N ILE A 182 -6.96 -15.29 -8.21
CA ILE A 182 -7.44 -16.29 -7.24
C ILE A 182 -8.92 -16.62 -7.48
N ASN A 183 -9.74 -15.59 -7.68
CA ASN A 183 -11.17 -15.77 -7.93
C ASN A 183 -11.44 -16.54 -9.23
N GLU A 184 -10.73 -16.22 -10.31
CA GLU A 184 -10.88 -16.94 -11.58
C GLU A 184 -10.32 -18.37 -11.51
N TYR A 185 -9.26 -18.59 -10.73
CA TYR A 185 -8.74 -19.93 -10.47
C TYR A 185 -9.78 -20.78 -9.72
N ILE A 186 -10.41 -20.27 -8.66
CA ILE A 186 -11.47 -20.97 -7.91
C ILE A 186 -12.63 -21.35 -8.85
N LYS A 187 -13.12 -20.40 -9.66
CA LYS A 187 -14.21 -20.65 -10.62
C LYS A 187 -13.84 -21.74 -11.63
N SER A 188 -12.61 -21.69 -12.16
CA SER A 188 -12.15 -22.69 -13.14
C SER A 188 -12.07 -24.09 -12.54
N VAL A 189 -11.66 -24.21 -11.27
CA VAL A 189 -11.63 -25.49 -10.55
C VAL A 189 -13.06 -26.00 -10.29
N GLU A 190 -13.99 -25.11 -9.92
CA GLU A 190 -15.41 -25.43 -9.75
C GLU A 190 -16.05 -25.89 -11.06
N GLU A 191 -15.84 -25.17 -12.15
CA GLU A 191 -16.32 -25.52 -13.50
C GLU A 191 -15.74 -26.86 -13.98
N SER A 192 -14.57 -27.25 -13.47
CA SER A 192 -13.95 -28.55 -13.75
C SER A 192 -14.52 -29.72 -12.93
N GLY A 193 -15.47 -29.45 -12.02
CA GLY A 193 -16.28 -30.46 -11.34
C GLY A 193 -16.09 -30.60 -9.82
N LEU A 194 -15.29 -29.75 -9.17
CA LEU A 194 -15.28 -29.68 -7.70
C LEU A 194 -16.48 -28.89 -7.17
N SER A 195 -16.86 -29.16 -5.92
CA SER A 195 -17.82 -28.28 -5.23
C SER A 195 -17.20 -26.88 -4.99
N ALA A 196 -18.03 -25.84 -4.87
CA ALA A 196 -17.57 -24.47 -4.60
C ALA A 196 -16.70 -24.41 -3.32
N ASP A 197 -17.08 -25.13 -2.27
CA ASP A 197 -16.34 -25.17 -1.02
C ASP A 197 -14.98 -25.89 -1.18
N ASP A 198 -14.93 -27.01 -1.89
CA ASP A 198 -13.69 -27.73 -2.16
C ASP A 198 -12.76 -26.94 -3.09
N ALA A 199 -13.28 -26.32 -4.13
CA ALA A 199 -12.52 -25.46 -5.05
C ALA A 199 -11.84 -24.29 -4.30
N LYS A 200 -12.57 -23.66 -3.38
CA LYS A 200 -12.04 -22.62 -2.52
C LYS A 200 -11.00 -23.15 -1.53
N ALA A 201 -11.27 -24.26 -0.87
CA ALA A 201 -10.36 -24.87 0.10
C ALA A 201 -9.02 -25.27 -0.53
N VAL A 202 -9.06 -25.96 -1.69
CA VAL A 202 -7.86 -26.34 -2.45
C VAL A 202 -7.05 -25.10 -2.85
N THR A 203 -7.70 -24.08 -3.40
CA THR A 203 -7.02 -22.87 -3.87
C THR A 203 -6.36 -22.09 -2.73
N LEU A 204 -7.05 -21.93 -1.59
CA LEU A 204 -6.48 -21.23 -0.44
C LEU A 204 -5.33 -22.02 0.20
N SER A 205 -5.42 -23.34 0.26
CA SER A 205 -4.32 -24.20 0.73
C SER A 205 -3.09 -24.06 -0.18
N LEU A 206 -3.29 -24.06 -1.50
CA LEU A 206 -2.22 -23.88 -2.47
C LEU A 206 -1.52 -22.53 -2.31
N LEU A 207 -2.29 -21.44 -2.18
CA LEU A 207 -1.75 -20.09 -1.99
C LEU A 207 -0.90 -19.98 -0.74
N ASN A 208 -1.41 -20.47 0.39
CA ASN A 208 -0.69 -20.44 1.65
C ASN A 208 0.62 -21.23 1.55
N GLY A 209 0.56 -22.44 0.99
CA GLY A 209 1.74 -23.29 0.85
C GLY A 209 2.79 -22.72 -0.09
N VAL A 210 2.39 -22.05 -1.17
CA VAL A 210 3.32 -21.33 -2.07
C VAL A 210 3.92 -20.14 -1.36
N ALA A 211 3.12 -19.31 -0.69
CA ALA A 211 3.61 -18.13 0.00
C ALA A 211 4.62 -18.44 1.12
N GLU A 212 4.46 -19.57 1.80
CA GLU A 212 5.40 -20.03 2.83
C GLU A 212 6.74 -20.53 2.28
N LYS A 213 6.80 -20.87 0.98
CA LYS A 213 7.99 -21.44 0.36
C LYS A 213 8.85 -20.43 -0.41
N VAL A 214 8.34 -19.24 -0.63
CA VAL A 214 9.03 -18.24 -1.47
C VAL A 214 9.55 -17.07 -0.65
N ASP A 215 10.75 -16.64 -0.96
CA ASP A 215 11.41 -15.46 -0.41
C ASP A 215 12.16 -14.70 -1.50
N GLN A 216 13.01 -13.74 -1.12
CA GLN A 216 13.76 -12.90 -2.06
C GLN A 216 14.85 -13.67 -2.82
N ASP A 217 15.34 -14.77 -2.27
CA ASP A 217 16.42 -15.59 -2.83
C ASP A 217 15.90 -16.84 -3.57
N THR A 218 14.58 -16.99 -3.69
CA THR A 218 13.95 -18.15 -4.29
C THR A 218 14.22 -18.26 -5.80
N ASP A 219 14.76 -19.41 -6.23
CA ASP A 219 14.84 -19.81 -7.64
C ASP A 219 13.50 -20.46 -8.06
N PHE A 220 12.69 -19.68 -8.77
CA PHE A 220 11.37 -20.13 -9.23
C PHE A 220 11.45 -21.23 -10.29
N GLU A 221 12.47 -21.23 -11.14
CA GLU A 221 12.65 -22.29 -12.16
C GLU A 221 12.97 -23.62 -11.50
N GLU A 222 13.77 -23.61 -10.44
CA GLU A 222 14.04 -24.81 -9.65
C GLU A 222 12.76 -25.35 -9.00
N LEU A 223 11.96 -24.48 -8.33
CA LEU A 223 10.70 -24.90 -7.71
C LEU A 223 9.70 -25.45 -8.72
N ILE A 224 9.59 -24.85 -9.90
CA ILE A 224 8.75 -25.34 -10.99
C ILE A 224 9.22 -26.75 -11.42
N SER A 225 10.53 -26.92 -11.62
CA SER A 225 11.11 -28.20 -12.06
C SER A 225 10.89 -29.34 -11.07
N GLN A 226 10.85 -29.04 -9.76
CA GLN A 226 10.58 -30.05 -8.71
C GLN A 226 9.15 -30.62 -8.80
N VAL A 227 8.20 -29.88 -9.40
CA VAL A 227 6.79 -30.30 -9.51
C VAL A 227 6.45 -30.76 -10.93
N ALA A 228 7.14 -30.23 -11.94
CA ALA A 228 6.89 -30.50 -13.35
C ALA A 228 7.74 -31.70 -13.84
N SER A 229 7.17 -32.91 -13.75
CA SER A 229 7.81 -34.10 -14.35
C SER A 229 7.54 -34.18 -15.85
N PRO A 230 8.52 -34.68 -16.66
CA PRO A 230 8.34 -34.87 -18.11
C PRO A 230 7.13 -35.75 -18.44
N GLY A 231 6.26 -35.26 -19.33
CA GLY A 231 5.01 -35.95 -19.72
C GLY A 231 3.92 -35.90 -18.64
N GLY A 232 4.13 -35.18 -17.54
CA GLY A 232 3.18 -35.09 -16.43
C GLY A 232 2.07 -34.04 -16.62
N THR A 233 1.10 -34.05 -15.71
CA THR A 233 -0.06 -33.13 -15.72
C THR A 233 0.38 -31.68 -15.51
N THR A 234 1.42 -31.46 -14.73
CA THR A 234 1.97 -30.11 -14.48
C THR A 234 2.58 -29.52 -15.75
N GLU A 235 3.39 -30.28 -16.49
CA GLU A 235 3.95 -29.85 -17.77
C GLU A 235 2.86 -29.52 -18.80
N ALA A 236 1.81 -30.35 -18.87
CA ALA A 236 0.67 -30.08 -19.77
C ALA A 236 -0.03 -28.77 -19.41
N GLY A 237 -0.23 -28.45 -18.13
CA GLY A 237 -0.78 -27.17 -17.69
C GLY A 237 0.12 -25.98 -17.99
N LEU A 238 1.43 -26.07 -17.71
CA LEU A 238 2.42 -25.05 -18.01
C LEU A 238 2.45 -24.73 -19.52
N THR A 239 2.39 -25.77 -20.38
CA THR A 239 2.33 -25.61 -21.82
C THR A 239 1.14 -24.73 -22.27
N VAL A 240 -0.02 -24.87 -21.63
CA VAL A 240 -1.19 -24.02 -21.93
C VAL A 240 -0.91 -22.56 -21.54
N LEU A 241 -0.33 -22.31 -20.35
CA LEU A 241 0.02 -20.96 -19.92
C LEU A 241 1.01 -20.27 -20.88
N GLU A 242 2.02 -21.02 -21.35
CA GLU A 242 2.98 -20.56 -22.33
C GLU A 242 2.33 -20.25 -23.69
N GLN A 243 1.53 -21.17 -24.24
CA GLN A 243 0.80 -20.98 -25.50
C GLN A 243 -0.13 -19.79 -25.47
N LYS A 244 -0.78 -19.52 -24.33
CA LYS A 244 -1.63 -18.34 -24.11
C LYS A 244 -0.83 -17.08 -23.77
N ASN A 245 0.50 -17.20 -23.71
CA ASN A 245 1.42 -16.08 -23.51
C ASN A 245 1.13 -15.28 -22.24
N MET A 246 1.00 -15.99 -21.10
CA MET A 246 0.72 -15.38 -19.78
C MET A 246 1.66 -14.21 -19.46
N LYS A 247 2.95 -14.34 -19.79
CA LYS A 247 3.94 -13.27 -19.62
C LYS A 247 3.52 -11.98 -20.32
N LYS A 248 3.02 -12.07 -21.56
CA LYS A 248 2.58 -10.91 -22.33
C LYS A 248 1.38 -10.24 -21.68
N ILE A 249 0.40 -11.03 -21.21
CA ILE A 249 -0.79 -10.52 -20.52
C ILE A 249 -0.38 -9.73 -19.27
N LEU A 250 0.50 -10.29 -18.43
CA LEU A 250 0.99 -9.62 -17.21
C LEU A 250 1.75 -8.34 -17.54
N HIS A 251 2.61 -8.38 -18.55
CA HIS A 251 3.37 -7.21 -19.00
C HIS A 251 2.46 -6.07 -19.49
N GLU A 252 1.46 -6.39 -20.32
CA GLU A 252 0.47 -5.42 -20.82
C GLU A 252 -0.36 -4.85 -19.67
N THR A 253 -0.77 -5.68 -18.72
CA THR A 253 -1.52 -5.25 -17.52
C THR A 253 -0.75 -4.23 -16.68
N ILE A 254 0.53 -4.52 -16.40
CA ILE A 254 1.40 -3.63 -15.61
C ILE A 254 1.63 -2.31 -16.36
N ASN A 255 1.94 -2.37 -17.66
CA ASN A 255 2.23 -1.19 -18.46
C ASN A 255 1.01 -0.26 -18.60
N GLU A 256 -0.19 -0.82 -18.81
CA GLU A 256 -1.41 -0.02 -18.92
C GLU A 256 -1.74 0.69 -17.60
N ALA A 257 -1.56 0.03 -16.45
CA ALA A 257 -1.75 0.66 -15.16
C ALA A 257 -0.68 1.73 -14.86
N ALA A 258 0.59 1.50 -15.26
CA ALA A 258 1.66 2.49 -15.12
C ALA A 258 1.40 3.72 -16.01
N ARG A 259 0.93 3.50 -17.25
CA ARG A 259 0.51 4.57 -18.17
C ARG A 259 -0.62 5.40 -17.53
N ARG A 260 -1.64 4.77 -16.96
CA ARG A 260 -2.74 5.49 -16.29
C ARG A 260 -2.25 6.27 -15.07
N SER A 261 -1.32 5.72 -14.31
CA SER A 261 -0.68 6.43 -13.18
C SER A 261 0.07 7.68 -13.64
N GLN A 262 0.76 7.61 -14.79
CA GLN A 262 1.44 8.76 -15.40
C GLN A 262 0.44 9.85 -15.86
N GLU A 263 -0.67 9.46 -16.48
CA GLU A 263 -1.72 10.40 -16.87
C GLU A 263 -2.28 11.16 -15.68
N LEU A 264 -2.56 10.44 -14.57
CA LEU A 264 -3.02 11.06 -13.33
C LEU A 264 -2.00 12.07 -12.77
N LEU A 265 -0.70 11.81 -12.92
CA LEU A 265 0.35 12.75 -12.53
C LEU A 265 0.31 14.03 -13.40
N GLU A 266 0.02 13.89 -14.68
CA GLU A 266 -0.07 15.03 -15.62
C GLU A 266 -1.34 15.87 -15.39
N GLU A 267 -2.46 15.21 -15.09
CA GLU A 267 -3.74 15.87 -14.76
C GLU A 267 -3.66 16.72 -13.46
N ASN A 268 -2.69 16.46 -12.57
CA ASN A 268 -2.54 17.11 -11.25
C ASN A 268 -1.30 18.03 -11.15
N LYS A 269 -0.63 18.33 -12.26
CA LYS A 269 0.43 19.34 -12.33
C LYS A 269 -0.16 20.75 -12.36
#